data_f4aaaf8eabfa7de84ee993464e00d900
#
_entry.id   f4aaaf8eabfa7de84ee993464e00d900
#
_cell.length_a   1.000
_cell.length_b   1.000
_cell.length_c   1.000
_cell.angle_alpha   90.00
_cell.angle_beta   90.00
_cell.angle_gamma   90.00
#
_symmetry.space_group_name_H-M   'P 1'
#
loop_
_entity.id
_entity.type
_entity.pdbx_description
1 polymer ?
#
loop_
_entity_poly.entity_id
_entity_poly.type
_entity_poly.pdbx_seq_one_letter_code
_entity_poly.pdbx_strand_id
1 'polypeptide(L)'
;MISLVGSQRELPGVRLERAYGVESRKGTTLLKRGFAHMLKHGVVMDVTSVEQAQIAEDAGAVAVMVLDKLPYDVRKAGGVARTASLRIIEEIMDHITIPVMAKCRIGHTWEARVLEEIGVDMIDESEVLTPADEERHIWKWDFTTPFVCGARDLGEALRRIEEGAAMIRTKGEPGTGNVAEAIRHMRILSNELRRLVILYQQSDEQELIKFARELKVSYELAVETARLGRLPVVNFAAGGIATPADAAMMMSLGCDGIFVGSGIFKSSDPELRASAIVLATTYWDRPEIVAEAQKMIDESKSMMGMDVKSLELRMQERGTG
;
A
#
# COMPACT_ATOMS: atom_id res chain seq x y z
N MET A 1 35.58 -28.17 10.32
CA MET A 1 35.05 -28.05 8.93
C MET A 1 33.85 -27.16 9.01
N ILE A 2 34.05 -25.85 8.81
CA ILE A 2 32.98 -24.85 8.83
C ILE A 2 32.43 -24.84 7.40
N SER A 3 31.22 -25.34 7.23
CA SER A 3 30.48 -25.28 5.98
C SER A 3 30.12 -23.83 5.70
N LEU A 4 30.86 -23.19 4.80
CA LEU A 4 30.47 -21.95 4.15
C LEU A 4 29.32 -22.28 3.17
N VAL A 5 28.10 -22.36 3.68
CA VAL A 5 26.91 -22.22 2.83
C VAL A 5 26.82 -20.74 2.47
N GLY A 6 27.49 -20.38 1.37
CA GLY A 6 27.35 -19.07 0.78
C GLY A 6 25.87 -18.86 0.41
N SER A 7 25.21 -17.94 1.10
CA SER A 7 23.93 -17.41 0.64
C SER A 7 24.17 -16.76 -0.71
N GLN A 8 23.86 -17.46 -1.79
CA GLN A 8 23.77 -16.83 -3.11
C GLN A 8 22.64 -15.82 -3.01
N ARG A 9 23.00 -14.52 -2.90
CA ARG A 9 22.05 -13.42 -3.01
C ARG A 9 21.49 -13.47 -4.43
N GLU A 10 20.27 -13.96 -4.54
CA GLU A 10 19.55 -13.88 -5.78
C GLU A 10 19.27 -12.41 -6.10
N LEU A 11 19.46 -12.03 -7.37
CA LEU A 11 19.16 -10.67 -7.83
C LEU A 11 17.67 -10.36 -7.56
N PRO A 12 17.34 -9.12 -7.15
CA PRO A 12 15.97 -8.70 -6.95
C PRO A 12 15.11 -9.03 -8.20
N GLY A 13 14.01 -9.76 -8.00
CA GLY A 13 13.09 -10.17 -9.08
C GLY A 13 13.42 -11.51 -9.72
N VAL A 14 14.57 -12.13 -9.46
CA VAL A 14 14.96 -13.44 -9.98
C VAL A 14 15.20 -14.41 -8.84
N ARG A 15 14.14 -14.81 -8.14
CA ARG A 15 14.19 -16.09 -7.45
C ARG A 15 13.96 -17.18 -8.48
N LEU A 16 15.04 -17.79 -8.94
CA LEU A 16 14.97 -19.04 -9.67
C LEU A 16 14.28 -20.04 -8.73
N GLU A 17 13.12 -20.54 -9.14
CA GLU A 17 12.46 -21.64 -8.47
C GLU A 17 13.42 -22.84 -8.50
N ARG A 18 14.13 -23.06 -7.41
CA ARG A 18 14.80 -24.34 -7.24
C ARG A 18 13.70 -25.37 -7.04
N ALA A 19 13.70 -26.38 -7.88
CA ALA A 19 12.74 -27.49 -7.84
C ALA A 19 12.98 -28.39 -6.60
N TYR A 20 12.88 -27.83 -5.41
CA TYR A 20 13.08 -28.52 -4.13
C TYR A 20 11.78 -28.77 -3.37
N GLY A 21 10.77 -29.27 -4.05
CA GLY A 21 9.51 -29.63 -3.42
C GLY A 21 8.49 -28.49 -3.29
N VAL A 22 7.31 -28.82 -2.80
CA VAL A 22 6.16 -27.87 -2.71
C VAL A 22 6.43 -26.72 -1.74
N GLU A 23 7.22 -26.94 -0.67
CA GLU A 23 7.54 -25.91 0.31
C GLU A 23 8.48 -24.82 -0.23
N SER A 24 9.34 -25.16 -1.20
CA SER A 24 10.25 -24.19 -1.81
C SER A 24 9.55 -23.15 -2.70
N ARG A 25 8.26 -23.32 -3.00
CA ARG A 25 7.46 -22.39 -3.79
C ARG A 25 6.76 -21.31 -2.95
N LYS A 26 6.69 -21.49 -1.63
CA LYS A 26 6.12 -20.45 -0.75
C LYS A 26 6.97 -19.18 -0.82
N GLY A 27 6.32 -18.05 -0.96
CA GLY A 27 6.96 -16.75 -0.93
C GLY A 27 7.80 -16.39 -2.17
N THR A 28 7.62 -17.08 -3.31
CA THR A 28 8.23 -16.66 -4.59
C THR A 28 7.71 -15.28 -5.01
N THR A 29 8.47 -14.55 -5.81
CA THR A 29 8.05 -13.26 -6.38
C THR A 29 6.71 -13.39 -7.11
N LEU A 30 6.53 -14.46 -7.87
CA LEU A 30 5.28 -14.72 -8.61
C LEU A 30 4.09 -14.87 -7.66
N LEU A 31 4.22 -15.65 -6.58
CA LEU A 31 3.15 -15.84 -5.60
C LEU A 31 2.84 -14.55 -4.86
N LYS A 32 3.87 -13.82 -4.39
CA LYS A 32 3.70 -12.54 -3.68
C LYS A 32 3.00 -11.49 -4.54
N ARG A 33 3.47 -11.30 -5.78
CA ARG A 33 2.86 -10.35 -6.72
C ARG A 33 1.48 -10.82 -7.19
N GLY A 34 1.30 -12.14 -7.36
CA GLY A 34 0.01 -12.74 -7.71
C GLY A 34 -1.04 -12.53 -6.64
N PHE A 35 -0.68 -12.72 -5.36
CA PHE A 35 -1.58 -12.42 -4.24
C PHE A 35 -2.01 -10.94 -4.24
N ALA A 36 -1.04 -10.02 -4.33
CA ALA A 36 -1.35 -8.60 -4.40
C ALA A 36 -2.21 -8.24 -5.63
N HIS A 37 -1.99 -8.91 -6.77
CA HIS A 37 -2.76 -8.68 -8.00
C HIS A 37 -4.23 -9.12 -7.88
N MET A 38 -4.54 -10.14 -7.08
CA MET A 38 -5.92 -10.58 -6.83
C MET A 38 -6.78 -9.51 -6.14
N LEU A 39 -6.16 -8.54 -5.46
CA LEU A 39 -6.85 -7.47 -4.75
C LEU A 39 -7.23 -6.29 -5.65
N LYS A 40 -6.89 -6.32 -6.94
CA LYS A 40 -7.19 -5.22 -7.88
C LYS A 40 -8.67 -4.89 -7.94
N HIS A 41 -8.92 -3.61 -8.16
CA HIS A 41 -10.25 -2.99 -8.22
C HIS A 41 -11.04 -3.07 -6.91
N GLY A 42 -10.38 -3.46 -5.83
CA GLY A 42 -10.98 -3.58 -4.51
C GLY A 42 -10.57 -2.46 -3.55
N VAL A 43 -11.20 -2.52 -2.39
CA VAL A 43 -10.96 -1.64 -1.25
C VAL A 43 -10.32 -2.45 -0.13
N VAL A 44 -9.18 -1.99 0.37
CA VAL A 44 -8.59 -2.45 1.63
C VAL A 44 -9.00 -1.46 2.72
N MET A 45 -9.60 -1.93 3.81
CA MET A 45 -10.07 -1.07 4.88
C MET A 45 -9.18 -1.16 6.11
N ASP A 46 -8.72 -0.01 6.61
CA ASP A 46 -7.98 0.09 7.88
C ASP A 46 -8.95 -0.11 9.04
N VAL A 47 -8.70 -1.08 9.91
CA VAL A 47 -9.58 -1.47 11.02
C VAL A 47 -8.82 -1.56 12.33
N THR A 48 -9.51 -1.35 13.46
CA THR A 48 -8.93 -1.42 14.82
C THR A 48 -9.69 -2.38 15.74
N SER A 49 -10.73 -3.04 15.25
CA SER A 49 -11.55 -3.98 16.01
C SER A 49 -12.20 -5.03 15.09
N VAL A 50 -12.65 -6.13 15.69
CA VAL A 50 -13.43 -7.18 14.99
C VAL A 50 -14.69 -6.60 14.36
N GLU A 51 -15.43 -5.74 15.07
CA GLU A 51 -16.62 -5.10 14.55
C GLU A 51 -16.34 -4.31 13.25
N GLN A 52 -15.28 -3.50 13.23
CA GLN A 52 -14.89 -2.78 12.02
C GLN A 52 -14.47 -3.73 10.89
N ALA A 53 -13.79 -4.83 11.21
CA ALA A 53 -13.40 -5.84 10.23
C ALA A 53 -14.63 -6.54 9.61
N GLN A 54 -15.64 -6.86 10.41
CA GLN A 54 -16.91 -7.42 9.93
C GLN A 54 -17.66 -6.42 9.03
N ILE A 55 -17.75 -5.14 9.43
CA ILE A 55 -18.33 -4.08 8.58
C ILE A 55 -17.60 -4.02 7.23
N ALA A 56 -16.26 -4.10 7.24
CA ALA A 56 -15.47 -4.07 6.02
C ALA A 56 -15.76 -5.30 5.11
N GLU A 57 -15.81 -6.50 5.68
CA GLU A 57 -16.12 -7.74 4.96
C GLU A 57 -17.55 -7.69 4.38
N ASP A 58 -18.56 -7.32 5.18
CA ASP A 58 -19.95 -7.21 4.76
C ASP A 58 -20.14 -6.16 3.66
N ALA A 59 -19.36 -5.10 3.66
CA ALA A 59 -19.35 -4.08 2.62
C ALA A 59 -18.68 -4.54 1.32
N GLY A 60 -17.99 -5.69 1.31
CA GLY A 60 -17.28 -6.21 0.15
C GLY A 60 -15.84 -5.73 0.01
N ALA A 61 -15.16 -5.38 1.10
CA ALA A 61 -13.72 -5.13 1.08
C ALA A 61 -12.98 -6.39 0.61
N VAL A 62 -11.86 -6.19 -0.11
CA VAL A 62 -11.03 -7.31 -0.58
C VAL A 62 -9.98 -7.75 0.44
N ALA A 63 -9.74 -6.94 1.45
CA ALA A 63 -8.87 -7.22 2.58
C ALA A 63 -9.09 -6.17 3.68
N VAL A 64 -8.63 -6.46 4.89
CA VAL A 64 -8.51 -5.46 5.96
C VAL A 64 -7.05 -5.22 6.32
N MET A 65 -6.77 -4.03 6.84
CA MET A 65 -5.47 -3.62 7.36
C MET A 65 -5.61 -3.29 8.84
N VAL A 66 -5.01 -4.10 9.71
CA VAL A 66 -5.15 -3.95 11.17
C VAL A 66 -4.16 -2.92 11.71
N LEU A 67 -4.68 -1.98 12.49
CA LEU A 67 -3.92 -0.95 13.20
C LEU A 67 -4.29 -0.92 14.69
N ASP A 68 -3.39 -0.43 15.53
CA ASP A 68 -3.69 -0.09 16.94
C ASP A 68 -4.66 1.10 17.02
N LYS A 69 -4.43 2.10 16.14
CA LYS A 69 -5.23 3.32 16.03
C LYS A 69 -5.37 3.71 14.57
N LEU A 70 -6.53 4.22 14.19
CA LEU A 70 -6.71 4.81 12.87
C LEU A 70 -5.76 6.01 12.66
N PRO A 71 -5.32 6.31 11.43
CA PRO A 71 -4.37 7.39 11.17
C PRO A 71 -4.77 8.75 11.75
N TYR A 72 -6.06 9.04 11.79
CA TYR A 72 -6.60 10.24 12.45
C TYR A 72 -6.28 10.28 13.95
N ASP A 73 -6.43 9.16 14.64
CA ASP A 73 -6.16 9.05 16.08
C ASP A 73 -4.67 9.04 16.38
N VAL A 74 -3.85 8.46 15.48
CA VAL A 74 -2.38 8.53 15.57
C VAL A 74 -1.92 9.99 15.57
N ARG A 75 -2.50 10.83 14.68
CA ARG A 75 -2.18 12.27 14.64
C ARG A 75 -2.51 12.99 15.94
N LYS A 76 -3.67 12.68 16.52
CA LYS A 76 -4.14 13.31 17.75
C LYS A 76 -3.39 12.85 19.00
N ALA A 77 -3.03 11.55 19.04
CA ALA A 77 -2.38 10.97 20.23
C ALA A 77 -0.94 11.45 20.43
N GLY A 78 -0.22 11.72 19.31
CA GLY A 78 1.22 11.98 19.37
C GLY A 78 2.02 10.77 19.87
N GLY A 79 3.32 10.95 20.08
CA GLY A 79 4.20 9.92 20.59
C GLY A 79 4.58 8.85 19.56
N VAL A 80 4.99 7.66 20.03
CA VAL A 80 5.46 6.57 19.18
C VAL A 80 4.30 5.65 18.79
N ALA A 81 3.91 5.69 17.51
CA ALA A 81 2.95 4.75 16.93
C ALA A 81 3.67 3.44 16.56
N ARG A 82 3.17 2.31 17.02
CA ARG A 82 3.73 0.95 16.85
C ARG A 82 2.73 0.04 16.15
N THR A 83 3.21 -1.16 15.81
CA THR A 83 2.39 -2.30 15.36
C THR A 83 1.22 -2.53 16.30
N ALA A 84 0.07 -2.94 15.77
CA ALA A 84 -1.10 -3.32 16.56
C ALA A 84 -0.80 -4.50 17.50
N SER A 85 -1.58 -4.63 18.57
CA SER A 85 -1.49 -5.79 19.46
C SER A 85 -1.70 -7.08 18.66
N LEU A 86 -0.82 -8.07 18.84
CA LEU A 86 -0.95 -9.37 18.17
C LEU A 86 -2.29 -10.04 18.49
N ARG A 87 -2.79 -9.88 19.72
CA ARG A 87 -4.09 -10.43 20.13
C ARG A 87 -5.25 -9.91 19.28
N ILE A 88 -5.27 -8.62 18.99
CA ILE A 88 -6.34 -8.06 18.14
C ILE A 88 -6.18 -8.48 16.68
N ILE A 89 -4.95 -8.67 16.20
CA ILE A 89 -4.71 -9.19 14.86
C ILE A 89 -5.23 -10.62 14.75
N GLU A 90 -4.83 -11.51 15.67
CA GLU A 90 -5.28 -12.91 15.74
C GLU A 90 -6.81 -12.98 15.90
N GLU A 91 -7.39 -12.17 16.80
CA GLU A 91 -8.85 -12.10 16.99
C GLU A 91 -9.59 -11.71 15.71
N ILE A 92 -9.08 -10.74 14.95
CA ILE A 92 -9.67 -10.36 13.65
C ILE A 92 -9.51 -11.51 12.66
N MET A 93 -8.35 -12.15 12.57
CA MET A 93 -8.11 -13.31 11.67
C MET A 93 -9.08 -14.46 11.94
N ASP A 94 -9.48 -14.66 13.20
CA ASP A 94 -10.43 -15.72 13.60
C ASP A 94 -11.88 -15.41 13.24
N HIS A 95 -12.22 -14.13 12.97
CA HIS A 95 -13.62 -13.68 12.81
C HIS A 95 -14.02 -13.29 11.39
N ILE A 96 -13.08 -13.13 10.46
CA ILE A 96 -13.36 -12.77 9.07
C ILE A 96 -12.71 -13.76 8.10
N THR A 97 -13.18 -13.78 6.86
CA THR A 97 -12.69 -14.71 5.84
C THR A 97 -11.84 -14.04 4.74
N ILE A 98 -11.87 -12.72 4.68
CA ILE A 98 -11.05 -11.96 3.75
C ILE A 98 -9.61 -11.78 4.29
N PRO A 99 -8.61 -11.57 3.43
CA PRO A 99 -7.22 -11.40 3.83
C PRO A 99 -7.01 -10.32 4.90
N VAL A 100 -6.14 -10.64 5.86
CA VAL A 100 -5.75 -9.73 6.95
C VAL A 100 -4.31 -9.25 6.76
N MET A 101 -4.16 -7.94 6.66
CA MET A 101 -2.88 -7.25 6.60
C MET A 101 -2.59 -6.58 7.94
N ALA A 102 -1.31 -6.40 8.28
CA ALA A 102 -0.91 -5.64 9.46
C ALA A 102 0.28 -4.72 9.14
N LYS A 103 0.38 -3.61 9.90
CA LYS A 103 1.45 -2.62 9.72
C LYS A 103 2.63 -2.90 10.66
N CYS A 104 3.85 -2.81 10.11
CA CYS A 104 5.07 -2.70 10.89
C CYS A 104 5.73 -1.33 10.67
N ARG A 105 6.59 -0.93 11.59
CA ARG A 105 7.37 0.31 11.46
C ARG A 105 8.43 0.17 10.38
N ILE A 106 8.71 1.26 9.68
CA ILE A 106 9.79 1.32 8.69
C ILE A 106 11.11 0.86 9.34
N GLY A 107 11.81 -0.10 8.68
CA GLY A 107 13.07 -0.67 9.11
C GLY A 107 12.99 -1.67 10.27
N HIS A 108 11.83 -1.90 10.85
CA HIS A 108 11.70 -2.80 12.01
C HIS A 108 11.52 -4.26 11.61
N THR A 109 12.61 -4.90 11.20
CA THR A 109 12.61 -6.30 10.71
C THR A 109 11.95 -7.28 11.68
N TRP A 110 12.12 -7.10 13.00
CA TRP A 110 11.54 -8.01 13.99
C TRP A 110 10.03 -7.85 14.16
N GLU A 111 9.46 -6.65 14.03
CA GLU A 111 8.00 -6.52 13.94
C GLU A 111 7.46 -7.30 12.74
N ALA A 112 8.12 -7.18 11.58
CA ALA A 112 7.71 -7.94 10.38
C ALA A 112 7.85 -9.46 10.57
N ARG A 113 8.93 -9.95 11.24
CA ARG A 113 9.08 -11.38 11.55
C ARG A 113 7.98 -11.91 12.45
N VAL A 114 7.59 -11.15 13.44
CA VAL A 114 6.49 -11.53 14.34
C VAL A 114 5.16 -11.56 13.60
N LEU A 115 4.89 -10.60 12.71
CA LEU A 115 3.68 -10.59 11.90
C LEU A 115 3.65 -11.77 10.91
N GLU A 116 4.79 -12.10 10.29
CA GLU A 116 4.92 -13.29 9.45
C GLU A 116 4.64 -14.58 10.23
N GLU A 117 5.15 -14.68 11.46
CA GLU A 117 4.98 -15.87 12.32
C GLU A 117 3.53 -16.11 12.73
N ILE A 118 2.77 -15.07 13.05
CA ILE A 118 1.34 -15.18 13.35
C ILE A 118 0.48 -15.42 12.11
N GLY A 119 1.05 -15.33 10.90
CA GLY A 119 0.41 -15.74 9.67
C GLY A 119 -0.45 -14.67 9.01
N VAL A 120 -0.16 -13.37 9.18
CA VAL A 120 -0.86 -12.33 8.39
C VAL A 120 -0.61 -12.53 6.91
N ASP A 121 -1.61 -12.23 6.08
CA ASP A 121 -1.55 -12.44 4.64
C ASP A 121 -0.63 -11.45 3.91
N MET A 122 -0.44 -10.24 4.47
CA MET A 122 0.42 -9.21 3.91
C MET A 122 0.90 -8.24 5.00
N ILE A 123 2.10 -7.70 4.86
CA ILE A 123 2.70 -6.75 5.81
C ILE A 123 2.85 -5.38 5.14
N ASP A 124 2.37 -4.32 5.78
CA ASP A 124 2.60 -2.94 5.35
C ASP A 124 3.75 -2.32 6.17
N GLU A 125 4.91 -2.15 5.53
CA GLU A 125 5.99 -1.34 6.09
C GLU A 125 5.62 0.13 5.93
N SER A 126 5.14 0.74 7.02
CA SER A 126 4.27 1.90 6.94
C SER A 126 4.82 3.17 7.61
N GLU A 127 4.78 4.29 6.87
CA GLU A 127 5.05 5.63 7.35
C GLU A 127 3.98 6.17 8.33
N VAL A 128 2.82 5.53 8.41
CA VAL A 128 1.78 5.86 9.41
C VAL A 128 2.30 5.61 10.81
N LEU A 129 3.09 4.57 10.99
CA LEU A 129 3.78 4.28 12.23
C LEU A 129 5.07 5.11 12.36
N THR A 130 5.58 5.24 13.57
CA THR A 130 6.85 5.93 13.80
C THR A 130 8.01 5.09 13.28
N PRO A 131 8.84 5.55 12.35
CA PRO A 131 9.98 4.79 11.86
C PRO A 131 10.88 4.28 12.98
N ALA A 132 11.39 3.07 12.83
CA ALA A 132 12.39 2.48 13.73
C ALA A 132 13.80 2.63 13.18
N ASP A 133 13.93 2.72 11.86
CA ASP A 133 15.18 2.99 11.16
C ASP A 133 14.92 4.10 10.14
N GLU A 134 15.72 5.17 10.19
CA GLU A 134 15.60 6.31 9.28
C GLU A 134 16.44 6.14 8.01
N GLU A 135 17.38 5.18 8.01
CA GLU A 135 18.31 4.96 6.92
C GLU A 135 17.89 3.81 6.00
N ARG A 136 17.23 2.79 6.55
CA ARG A 136 16.97 1.54 5.82
C ARG A 136 15.54 1.07 5.97
N HIS A 137 15.01 0.61 4.85
CA HIS A 137 13.80 -0.21 4.81
C HIS A 137 14.12 -1.68 5.03
N ILE A 138 13.09 -2.46 5.38
CA ILE A 138 13.21 -3.91 5.52
C ILE A 138 13.59 -4.54 4.17
N TRP A 139 14.51 -5.50 4.19
CA TRP A 139 14.83 -6.31 3.02
C TRP A 139 13.81 -7.45 2.88
N LYS A 140 12.82 -7.24 2.01
CA LYS A 140 11.58 -8.05 1.91
C LYS A 140 11.79 -9.38 1.19
N TRP A 141 12.96 -9.56 0.58
CA TRP A 141 13.34 -10.82 -0.04
C TRP A 141 13.60 -11.94 0.98
N ASP A 142 13.86 -11.59 2.24
CA ASP A 142 14.06 -12.54 3.34
C ASP A 142 12.76 -13.08 3.93
N PHE A 143 11.59 -12.67 3.42
CA PHE A 143 10.27 -13.03 3.91
C PHE A 143 9.50 -13.85 2.87
N THR A 144 8.63 -14.73 3.35
CA THR A 144 7.63 -15.44 2.51
C THR A 144 6.35 -14.63 2.33
N THR A 145 5.98 -13.84 3.35
CA THR A 145 4.83 -12.96 3.33
C THR A 145 5.08 -11.77 2.37
N PRO A 146 4.11 -11.42 1.50
CA PRO A 146 4.21 -10.24 0.64
C PRO A 146 4.15 -8.94 1.44
N PHE A 147 4.81 -7.89 0.92
CA PHE A 147 4.81 -6.57 1.51
C PHE A 147 4.13 -5.54 0.62
N VAL A 148 3.45 -4.59 1.26
CA VAL A 148 3.04 -3.32 0.68
C VAL A 148 3.87 -2.18 1.27
N CYS A 149 4.17 -1.16 0.46
CA CYS A 149 4.92 0.03 0.89
C CYS A 149 4.31 1.29 0.28
N GLY A 150 4.41 2.40 1.00
CA GLY A 150 4.05 3.71 0.51
C GLY A 150 5.10 4.33 -0.39
N ALA A 151 4.66 5.12 -1.39
CA ALA A 151 5.53 5.92 -2.24
C ALA A 151 4.85 7.24 -2.64
N ARG A 152 5.67 8.28 -2.93
CA ARG A 152 5.22 9.61 -3.37
C ARG A 152 5.53 9.87 -4.84
N ASP A 153 6.48 9.13 -5.39
CA ASP A 153 7.03 9.28 -6.73
C ASP A 153 7.48 7.93 -7.30
N LEU A 154 7.91 7.91 -8.55
CA LEU A 154 8.36 6.70 -9.22
C LEU A 154 9.64 6.15 -8.60
N GLY A 155 10.58 7.01 -8.23
CA GLY A 155 11.86 6.59 -7.66
C GLY A 155 11.65 5.87 -6.33
N GLU A 156 10.84 6.42 -5.43
CA GLU A 156 10.50 5.79 -4.16
C GLU A 156 9.76 4.46 -4.38
N ALA A 157 8.79 4.41 -5.31
CA ALA A 157 8.08 3.18 -5.64
C ALA A 157 9.04 2.08 -6.13
N LEU A 158 9.92 2.41 -7.05
CA LEU A 158 10.87 1.45 -7.62
C LEU A 158 11.90 0.96 -6.60
N ARG A 159 12.39 1.82 -5.70
CA ARG A 159 13.27 1.39 -4.60
C ARG A 159 12.57 0.38 -3.67
N ARG A 160 11.31 0.61 -3.31
CA ARG A 160 10.53 -0.38 -2.51
C ARG A 160 10.33 -1.69 -3.26
N ILE A 161 10.11 -1.65 -4.58
CA ILE A 161 10.01 -2.85 -5.43
C ILE A 161 11.35 -3.59 -5.49
N GLU A 162 12.45 -2.87 -5.62
CA GLU A 162 13.81 -3.43 -5.63
C GLU A 162 14.15 -4.13 -4.31
N GLU A 163 13.63 -3.64 -3.19
CA GLU A 163 13.71 -4.28 -1.87
C GLU A 163 12.77 -5.49 -1.71
N GLY A 164 11.87 -5.74 -2.67
CA GLY A 164 10.97 -6.88 -2.69
C GLY A 164 9.51 -6.60 -2.35
N ALA A 165 9.05 -5.35 -2.37
CA ALA A 165 7.63 -5.03 -2.21
C ALA A 165 6.80 -5.66 -3.35
N ALA A 166 5.66 -6.27 -2.98
CA ALA A 166 4.71 -6.89 -3.90
C ALA A 166 3.55 -5.96 -4.29
N MET A 167 3.37 -4.88 -3.55
CA MET A 167 2.38 -3.83 -3.76
C MET A 167 2.96 -2.48 -3.39
N ILE A 168 2.62 -1.46 -4.16
CA ILE A 168 2.85 -0.05 -3.82
C ILE A 168 1.51 0.60 -3.51
N ARG A 169 1.52 1.58 -2.64
CA ARG A 169 0.41 2.51 -2.44
C ARG A 169 0.92 3.95 -2.41
N THR A 170 0.06 4.91 -2.74
CA THR A 170 0.41 6.30 -2.47
C THR A 170 0.55 6.51 -0.96
N LYS A 171 1.49 7.35 -0.53
CA LYS A 171 1.54 7.78 0.87
C LYS A 171 0.34 8.66 1.20
N GLY A 172 0.02 9.61 0.32
CA GLY A 172 -1.00 10.61 0.60
C GLY A 172 -0.72 11.34 1.91
N GLU A 173 -1.78 11.74 2.60
CA GLU A 173 -1.69 12.23 3.97
C GLU A 173 -2.78 11.56 4.83
N PRO A 174 -2.51 10.38 5.40
CA PRO A 174 -3.49 9.55 6.08
C PRO A 174 -4.15 10.26 7.27
N GLY A 175 -5.43 10.00 7.48
CA GLY A 175 -6.20 10.56 8.60
C GLY A 175 -6.66 11.99 8.41
N THR A 176 -6.45 12.61 7.24
CA THR A 176 -6.87 13.99 6.97
C THR A 176 -8.25 14.13 6.34
N GLY A 177 -8.77 13.07 5.70
CA GLY A 177 -9.97 13.17 4.88
C GLY A 177 -9.80 14.14 3.68
N ASN A 178 -8.55 14.37 3.26
CA ASN A 178 -8.18 15.23 2.14
C ASN A 178 -7.30 14.46 1.16
N VAL A 179 -7.84 14.15 0.00
CA VAL A 179 -7.22 13.32 -1.03
C VAL A 179 -6.14 14.03 -1.86
N ALA A 180 -5.95 15.34 -1.66
CA ALA A 180 -5.09 16.17 -2.49
C ALA A 180 -3.65 15.65 -2.61
N GLU A 181 -3.05 15.17 -1.52
CA GLU A 181 -1.68 14.64 -1.55
C GLU A 181 -1.60 13.30 -2.28
N ALA A 182 -2.58 12.42 -2.13
CA ALA A 182 -2.63 11.16 -2.88
C ALA A 182 -2.75 11.43 -4.39
N ILE A 183 -3.58 12.39 -4.80
CA ILE A 183 -3.69 12.84 -6.20
C ILE A 183 -2.35 13.39 -6.70
N ARG A 184 -1.67 14.22 -5.89
CA ARG A 184 -0.37 14.79 -6.23
C ARG A 184 0.68 13.69 -6.47
N HIS A 185 0.75 12.69 -5.59
CA HIS A 185 1.67 11.56 -5.71
C HIS A 185 1.41 10.75 -6.99
N MET A 186 0.14 10.44 -7.30
CA MET A 186 -0.19 9.74 -8.53
C MET A 186 0.18 10.53 -9.79
N ARG A 187 0.01 11.85 -9.78
CA ARG A 187 0.40 12.71 -10.91
C ARG A 187 1.91 12.74 -11.09
N ILE A 188 2.70 12.84 -10.00
CA ILE A 188 4.16 12.81 -10.05
C ILE A 188 4.62 11.47 -10.64
N LEU A 189 4.18 10.34 -10.04
CA LEU A 189 4.51 9.00 -10.49
C LEU A 189 4.18 8.81 -11.98
N SER A 190 2.97 9.20 -12.40
CA SER A 190 2.54 9.05 -13.78
C SER A 190 3.35 9.90 -14.78
N ASN A 191 3.79 11.09 -14.38
CA ASN A 191 4.63 11.94 -15.24
C ASN A 191 6.04 11.37 -15.39
N GLU A 192 6.64 10.90 -14.30
CA GLU A 192 7.96 10.27 -14.31
C GLU A 192 7.93 8.94 -15.09
N LEU A 193 6.88 8.15 -14.94
CA LEU A 193 6.68 6.92 -15.71
C LEU A 193 6.56 7.21 -17.21
N ARG A 194 5.81 8.24 -17.62
CA ARG A 194 5.75 8.65 -19.03
C ARG A 194 7.12 9.05 -19.57
N ARG A 195 7.91 9.82 -18.80
CA ARG A 195 9.28 10.19 -19.18
C ARG A 195 10.13 8.92 -19.39
N LEU A 196 10.06 7.97 -18.45
CA LEU A 196 10.80 6.71 -18.53
C LEU A 196 10.43 5.89 -19.78
N VAL A 197 9.12 5.78 -20.08
CA VAL A 197 8.60 5.08 -21.26
C VAL A 197 9.05 5.76 -22.56
N ILE A 198 9.03 7.09 -22.64
CA ILE A 198 9.48 7.84 -23.81
C ILE A 198 10.96 7.59 -24.07
N LEU A 199 11.83 7.69 -23.06
CA LEU A 199 13.27 7.44 -23.19
C LEU A 199 13.54 6.01 -23.69
N TYR A 200 12.83 5.03 -23.17
CA TYR A 200 12.93 3.63 -23.61
C TYR A 200 12.49 3.46 -25.08
N GLN A 201 11.38 4.07 -25.49
CA GLN A 201 10.85 3.99 -26.86
C GLN A 201 11.75 4.69 -27.88
N GLN A 202 12.43 5.75 -27.48
CA GLN A 202 13.40 6.47 -28.31
C GLN A 202 14.74 5.76 -28.42
N SER A 203 14.94 4.66 -27.69
CA SER A 203 16.23 3.96 -27.59
C SER A 203 17.38 4.86 -27.13
N ASP A 204 17.06 5.86 -26.31
CA ASP A 204 18.05 6.76 -25.71
C ASP A 204 18.61 6.14 -24.44
N GLU A 205 19.54 5.20 -24.62
CA GLU A 205 20.11 4.43 -23.52
C GLU A 205 20.88 5.31 -22.53
N GLN A 206 21.55 6.37 -23.01
CA GLN A 206 22.34 7.25 -22.15
C GLN A 206 21.43 8.05 -21.21
N GLU A 207 20.36 8.65 -21.72
CA GLU A 207 19.40 9.38 -20.90
C GLU A 207 18.59 8.41 -20.01
N LEU A 208 18.31 7.19 -20.46
CA LEU A 208 17.65 6.18 -19.65
C LEU A 208 18.51 5.76 -18.44
N ILE A 209 19.81 5.52 -18.63
CA ILE A 209 20.75 5.24 -17.54
C ILE A 209 20.84 6.43 -16.57
N LYS A 210 20.92 7.65 -17.11
CA LYS A 210 20.97 8.86 -16.29
C LYS A 210 19.68 9.00 -15.46
N PHE A 211 18.52 8.78 -16.06
CA PHE A 211 17.26 8.86 -15.35
C PHE A 211 17.10 7.76 -14.29
N ALA A 212 17.54 6.53 -14.56
CA ALA A 212 17.58 5.47 -13.54
C ALA A 212 18.43 5.87 -12.33
N ARG A 213 19.56 6.54 -12.55
CA ARG A 213 20.41 7.08 -11.48
C ARG A 213 19.74 8.23 -10.72
N GLU A 214 19.01 9.12 -11.42
CA GLU A 214 18.20 10.18 -10.78
C GLU A 214 17.15 9.58 -9.84
N LEU A 215 16.49 8.49 -10.28
CA LEU A 215 15.52 7.73 -9.48
C LEU A 215 16.18 6.88 -8.37
N LYS A 216 17.51 6.70 -8.40
CA LYS A 216 18.31 5.86 -7.49
C LYS A 216 17.88 4.40 -7.52
N VAL A 217 17.71 3.83 -8.71
CA VAL A 217 17.29 2.44 -8.94
C VAL A 217 18.20 1.74 -9.95
N SER A 218 18.16 0.40 -10.00
CA SER A 218 18.87 -0.36 -11.01
C SER A 218 18.36 -0.06 -12.41
N TYR A 219 19.27 -0.13 -13.38
CA TYR A 219 18.91 0.06 -14.79
C TYR A 219 17.92 -1.01 -15.26
N GLU A 220 18.10 -2.24 -14.81
CA GLU A 220 17.26 -3.40 -15.16
C GLU A 220 15.81 -3.17 -14.74
N LEU A 221 15.58 -2.68 -13.52
CA LEU A 221 14.22 -2.39 -13.03
C LEU A 221 13.60 -1.19 -13.78
N ALA A 222 14.40 -0.17 -14.10
CA ALA A 222 13.94 0.95 -14.91
C ALA A 222 13.49 0.49 -16.30
N VAL A 223 14.27 -0.37 -16.97
CA VAL A 223 13.93 -0.95 -18.28
C VAL A 223 12.69 -1.85 -18.20
N GLU A 224 12.58 -2.72 -17.18
CA GLU A 224 11.40 -3.55 -16.97
C GLU A 224 10.14 -2.66 -16.85
N THR A 225 10.21 -1.63 -16.03
CA THR A 225 9.11 -0.68 -15.78
C THR A 225 8.74 0.07 -17.06
N ALA A 226 9.72 0.56 -17.80
CA ALA A 226 9.48 1.24 -19.08
C ALA A 226 8.80 0.34 -20.11
N ARG A 227 9.30 -0.91 -20.23
CA ARG A 227 8.73 -1.92 -21.14
C ARG A 227 7.29 -2.28 -20.78
N LEU A 228 6.95 -2.36 -19.50
CA LEU A 228 5.60 -2.63 -19.02
C LEU A 228 4.67 -1.42 -19.17
N GLY A 229 5.22 -0.21 -19.24
CA GLY A 229 4.43 1.04 -19.22
C GLY A 229 3.69 1.28 -17.90
N ARG A 230 4.05 0.54 -16.84
CA ARG A 230 3.48 0.60 -15.49
C ARG A 230 4.46 0.01 -14.48
N LEU A 231 4.18 0.19 -13.19
CA LEU A 231 4.93 -0.52 -12.15
C LEU A 231 4.82 -2.04 -12.33
N PRO A 232 5.88 -2.83 -12.05
CA PRO A 232 5.85 -4.29 -12.09
C PRO A 232 4.95 -4.93 -11.05
N VAL A 233 4.40 -4.15 -10.14
CA VAL A 233 3.47 -4.54 -9.08
C VAL A 233 2.22 -3.66 -9.13
N VAL A 234 1.16 -4.06 -8.43
CA VAL A 234 -0.05 -3.23 -8.29
C VAL A 234 0.23 -1.96 -7.48
N ASN A 235 -0.45 -0.86 -7.84
CA ASN A 235 -0.34 0.43 -7.18
C ASN A 235 -1.70 0.92 -6.70
N PHE A 236 -1.91 0.92 -5.39
CA PHE A 236 -3.16 1.36 -4.77
C PHE A 236 -3.08 2.84 -4.35
N ALA A 237 -4.23 3.47 -4.25
CA ALA A 237 -4.33 4.79 -3.64
C ALA A 237 -4.52 4.68 -2.14
N ALA A 238 -3.84 5.52 -1.37
CA ALA A 238 -4.02 5.68 0.07
C ALA A 238 -3.82 7.14 0.49
N GLY A 239 -4.42 7.49 1.63
CA GLY A 239 -4.22 8.78 2.27
C GLY A 239 -5.23 9.85 1.87
N GLY A 240 -6.26 10.03 2.71
CA GLY A 240 -7.22 11.11 2.60
C GLY A 240 -8.52 10.80 1.87
N ILE A 241 -8.72 9.58 1.38
CA ILE A 241 -9.98 9.16 0.75
C ILE A 241 -11.09 9.14 1.80
N ALA A 242 -12.20 9.82 1.53
CA ALA A 242 -13.32 9.95 2.46
C ALA A 242 -14.70 9.78 1.80
N THR A 243 -14.79 9.92 0.49
CA THR A 243 -16.05 9.88 -0.28
C THR A 243 -15.99 8.91 -1.45
N PRO A 244 -17.15 8.44 -1.97
CA PRO A 244 -17.22 7.69 -3.22
C PRO A 244 -16.56 8.40 -4.41
N ALA A 245 -16.74 9.72 -4.52
CA ALA A 245 -16.12 10.52 -5.58
C ALA A 245 -14.58 10.57 -5.46
N ASP A 246 -14.01 10.61 -4.24
CA ASP A 246 -12.57 10.50 -4.03
C ASP A 246 -12.04 9.15 -4.51
N ALA A 247 -12.75 8.05 -4.19
CA ALA A 247 -12.40 6.71 -4.61
C ALA A 247 -12.38 6.59 -6.15
N ALA A 248 -13.44 7.02 -6.83
CA ALA A 248 -13.52 7.03 -8.28
C ALA A 248 -12.43 7.92 -8.91
N MET A 249 -12.13 9.08 -8.31
CA MET A 249 -11.06 9.96 -8.78
C MET A 249 -9.69 9.25 -8.73
N MET A 250 -9.36 8.55 -7.66
CA MET A 250 -8.08 7.84 -7.56
C MET A 250 -8.00 6.69 -8.57
N MET A 251 -9.07 5.93 -8.74
CA MET A 251 -9.14 4.88 -9.77
C MET A 251 -8.96 5.46 -11.18
N SER A 252 -9.57 6.60 -11.48
CA SER A 252 -9.44 7.28 -12.79
C SER A 252 -8.01 7.77 -13.08
N LEU A 253 -7.20 7.99 -12.05
CA LEU A 253 -5.77 8.31 -12.17
C LEU A 253 -4.88 7.09 -12.43
N GLY A 254 -5.47 5.89 -12.52
CA GLY A 254 -4.76 4.65 -12.83
C GLY A 254 -4.31 3.84 -11.61
N CYS A 255 -4.90 4.07 -10.44
CA CYS A 255 -4.71 3.18 -9.31
C CYS A 255 -5.37 1.83 -9.55
N ASP A 256 -4.77 0.78 -9.00
CA ASP A 256 -5.27 -0.60 -9.10
C ASP A 256 -6.31 -0.95 -8.00
N GLY A 257 -6.54 -0.06 -7.06
CA GLY A 257 -7.46 -0.19 -5.92
C GLY A 257 -7.19 0.92 -4.91
N ILE A 258 -7.84 0.87 -3.77
CA ILE A 258 -7.70 1.90 -2.73
C ILE A 258 -7.54 1.31 -1.32
N PHE A 259 -6.88 2.08 -0.45
CA PHE A 259 -6.89 1.92 1.00
C PHE A 259 -7.70 3.06 1.62
N VAL A 260 -8.57 2.73 2.56
CA VAL A 260 -9.36 3.73 3.29
C VAL A 260 -9.59 3.27 4.73
N GLY A 261 -9.53 4.18 5.68
CA GLY A 261 -9.74 3.87 7.09
C GLY A 261 -10.51 4.98 7.80
N SER A 262 -9.82 6.05 8.19
CA SER A 262 -10.46 7.16 8.92
C SER A 262 -11.64 7.76 8.18
N GLY A 263 -11.62 7.79 6.85
CA GLY A 263 -12.73 8.29 6.04
C GLY A 263 -14.03 7.52 6.25
N ILE A 264 -13.94 6.22 6.54
CA ILE A 264 -15.09 5.37 6.86
C ILE A 264 -15.38 5.41 8.37
N PHE A 265 -14.44 4.95 9.19
CA PHE A 265 -14.70 4.66 10.60
C PHE A 265 -14.69 5.88 11.55
N LYS A 266 -14.41 7.09 11.03
CA LYS A 266 -14.61 8.37 11.72
C LYS A 266 -15.88 9.09 11.26
N SER A 267 -16.66 8.51 10.36
CA SER A 267 -18.02 8.95 10.04
C SER A 267 -19.00 8.42 11.08
N SER A 268 -20.20 8.96 11.09
CA SER A 268 -21.30 8.45 11.95
C SER A 268 -22.16 7.37 11.27
N ASP A 269 -21.80 6.98 10.04
CA ASP A 269 -22.49 5.95 9.24
C ASP A 269 -21.49 5.01 8.52
N PRO A 270 -20.59 4.32 9.27
CA PRO A 270 -19.47 3.59 8.66
C PRO A 270 -19.90 2.44 7.74
N GLU A 271 -20.96 1.70 8.05
CA GLU A 271 -21.48 0.59 7.23
C GLU A 271 -21.92 1.06 5.84
N LEU A 272 -22.73 2.10 5.81
CA LEU A 272 -23.25 2.66 4.57
C LEU A 272 -22.13 3.29 3.73
N ARG A 273 -21.19 3.98 4.39
CA ARG A 273 -20.05 4.61 3.75
C ARG A 273 -19.06 3.59 3.18
N ALA A 274 -18.81 2.50 3.92
CA ALA A 274 -17.99 1.39 3.44
C ALA A 274 -18.57 0.82 2.14
N SER A 275 -19.87 0.49 2.13
CA SER A 275 -20.56 -0.04 0.96
C SER A 275 -20.56 0.93 -0.21
N ALA A 276 -20.78 2.22 0.03
CA ALA A 276 -20.76 3.26 -1.01
C ALA A 276 -19.36 3.43 -1.65
N ILE A 277 -18.30 3.39 -0.85
CA ILE A 277 -16.92 3.48 -1.33
C ILE A 277 -16.55 2.22 -2.13
N VAL A 278 -16.93 1.02 -1.69
CA VAL A 278 -16.71 -0.21 -2.46
C VAL A 278 -17.41 -0.15 -3.81
N LEU A 279 -18.68 0.29 -3.84
CA LEU A 279 -19.44 0.43 -5.07
C LEU A 279 -18.77 1.40 -6.05
N ALA A 280 -18.36 2.58 -5.58
CA ALA A 280 -17.69 3.58 -6.40
C ALA A 280 -16.29 3.16 -6.86
N THR A 281 -15.57 2.36 -6.08
CA THR A 281 -14.28 1.80 -6.48
C THR A 281 -14.44 0.76 -7.57
N THR A 282 -15.43 -0.12 -7.43
CA THR A 282 -15.70 -1.20 -8.39
C THR A 282 -16.16 -0.66 -9.75
N TYR A 283 -17.01 0.37 -9.73
CA TYR A 283 -17.63 0.96 -10.93
C TYR A 283 -17.17 2.41 -11.18
N TRP A 284 -15.91 2.69 -10.90
CA TRP A 284 -15.34 4.04 -10.95
C TRP A 284 -15.47 4.73 -12.33
N ASP A 285 -15.56 3.96 -13.41
CA ASP A 285 -15.72 4.42 -14.79
C ASP A 285 -17.19 4.64 -15.21
N ARG A 286 -18.12 4.49 -14.25
CA ARG A 286 -19.56 4.67 -14.43
C ARG A 286 -20.09 5.82 -13.57
N PRO A 287 -20.11 7.06 -14.11
CA PRO A 287 -20.53 8.23 -13.34
C PRO A 287 -21.91 8.11 -12.70
N GLU A 288 -22.85 7.41 -13.37
CA GLU A 288 -24.19 7.16 -12.84
C GLU A 288 -24.18 6.31 -11.57
N ILE A 289 -23.31 5.28 -11.50
CA ILE A 289 -23.17 4.42 -10.32
C ILE A 289 -22.43 5.17 -9.20
N VAL A 290 -21.39 5.93 -9.55
CA VAL A 290 -20.67 6.76 -8.58
C VAL A 290 -21.60 7.82 -7.98
N ALA A 291 -22.50 8.42 -8.79
CA ALA A 291 -23.50 9.35 -8.29
C ALA A 291 -24.52 8.70 -7.33
N GLU A 292 -24.96 7.47 -7.62
CA GLU A 292 -25.81 6.73 -6.69
C GLU A 292 -25.07 6.38 -5.39
N ALA A 293 -23.81 5.94 -5.48
CA ALA A 293 -22.98 5.71 -4.30
C ALA A 293 -22.80 6.99 -3.46
N GLN A 294 -22.62 8.15 -4.12
CA GLN A 294 -22.49 9.43 -3.42
C GLN A 294 -23.80 9.83 -2.71
N LYS A 295 -24.96 9.52 -3.28
CA LYS A 295 -26.28 9.75 -2.65
C LYS A 295 -26.56 8.82 -1.46
N MET A 296 -25.91 7.67 -1.37
CA MET A 296 -26.05 6.76 -0.24
C MET A 296 -25.55 7.38 1.07
N ILE A 297 -24.56 8.28 0.98
CA ILE A 297 -23.92 8.88 2.14
C ILE A 297 -24.49 10.28 2.41
N ASP A 298 -24.54 10.64 3.70
CA ASP A 298 -24.83 12.00 4.15
C ASP A 298 -23.51 12.72 4.45
N GLU A 299 -23.22 13.77 3.68
CA GLU A 299 -21.98 14.55 3.82
C GLU A 299 -21.87 15.19 5.21
N SER A 300 -22.97 15.52 5.86
CA SER A 300 -22.98 16.07 7.23
C SER A 300 -22.46 15.07 8.27
N LYS A 301 -22.47 13.77 7.94
CA LYS A 301 -21.96 12.68 8.77
C LYS A 301 -20.50 12.30 8.44
N SER A 302 -19.88 12.95 7.46
CA SER A 302 -18.50 12.73 7.10
C SER A 302 -17.56 13.14 8.24
N MET A 303 -16.38 12.53 8.28
CA MET A 303 -15.32 13.01 9.17
C MET A 303 -14.97 14.47 8.83
N MET A 304 -14.73 15.28 9.87
CA MET A 304 -14.19 16.62 9.65
C MET A 304 -12.76 16.50 9.11
N GLY A 305 -12.56 16.94 7.86
CA GLY A 305 -11.26 16.92 7.20
C GLY A 305 -10.26 17.89 7.84
N MET A 306 -8.98 17.74 7.47
CA MET A 306 -7.88 18.63 7.87
C MET A 306 -7.23 19.23 6.62
N ASP A 307 -6.89 20.51 6.67
CA ASP A 307 -6.05 21.10 5.62
C ASP A 307 -4.63 20.56 5.74
N VAL A 308 -4.16 19.89 4.71
CA VAL A 308 -2.81 19.32 4.65
C VAL A 308 -1.72 20.36 4.82
N LYS A 309 -1.96 21.60 4.38
CA LYS A 309 -1.00 22.70 4.51
C LYS A 309 -0.77 23.15 5.94
N SER A 310 -1.75 22.92 6.83
CA SER A 310 -1.69 23.29 8.24
C SER A 310 -1.09 22.22 9.16
N LEU A 311 -0.70 21.06 8.60
CA LEU A 311 -0.19 19.95 9.40
C LEU A 311 1.26 20.19 9.84
N GLU A 312 1.52 20.09 11.15
CA GLU A 312 2.87 20.07 11.71
C GLU A 312 3.58 18.74 11.43
N LEU A 313 2.84 17.61 11.50
CA LEU A 313 3.34 16.26 11.22
C LEU A 313 2.86 15.79 9.86
N ARG A 314 3.79 15.65 8.92
CA ARG A 314 3.56 15.06 7.61
C ARG A 314 4.06 13.64 7.58
N MET A 315 3.16 12.67 7.65
CA MET A 315 3.50 11.24 7.65
C MET A 315 4.18 10.82 6.34
N GLN A 316 3.81 11.42 5.21
CA GLN A 316 4.38 11.15 3.90
C GLN A 316 5.90 11.40 3.80
N GLU A 317 6.46 12.22 4.68
CA GLU A 317 7.88 12.54 4.68
C GLU A 317 8.75 11.48 5.35
N ARG A 318 8.14 10.52 6.05
CA ARG A 318 8.84 9.43 6.72
C ARG A 318 9.32 8.39 5.72
N GLY A 319 10.54 7.85 5.95
CA GLY A 319 11.11 6.75 5.19
C GLY A 319 11.18 7.02 3.68
N THR A 320 11.79 8.13 3.30
CA THR A 320 11.92 8.57 1.88
C THR A 320 13.25 8.17 1.25
N GLY A 321 14.14 7.58 2.02
CA GLY A 321 15.49 7.16 1.63
C GLY A 321 15.55 6.07 0.54
#